data_1962d9eadd3fe0cb08147099f0b6469b
#
_entry.id   1962d9eadd3fe0cb08147099f0b6469b
#
_cell.length_a   1.000
_cell.length_b   1.000
_cell.length_c   1.000
_cell.angle_alpha   90.00
_cell.angle_beta   90.00
_cell.angle_gamma   90.00
#
_symmetry.space_group_name_H-M   'P 1'
#
loop_
_entity.id
_entity.type
_entity.pdbx_description
1 polymer ?
#
loop_
_entity_poly.entity_id
_entity_poly.type
_entity_poly.pdbx_seq_one_letter_code
_entity_poly.pdbx_strand_id
1 'polypeptide(L)'
;MKIYFVRHSLRDNSVKEDVIAHLTKEGLNKAEALASFFDDKNIEQIYASPYRRVIDTVLPTAKRLKMLINKDEGLRERKIGRWVEDFYEFAEKQWRDFDYKLENGESLNEVQDRIVQAYHRIIENNEVQTLLICGHGTAMSLLFNHLTNGEFDYADFLQMKMPSIYSYEMNTQALTHIQ
;
A
#
# COMPACT_ATOMS: atom_id res chain seq x y z
N MET A 1 6.65 16.89 -7.37
CA MET A 1 5.49 16.21 -6.76
C MET A 1 5.95 15.43 -5.54
N LYS A 2 5.18 15.50 -4.47
CA LYS A 2 5.35 14.70 -3.26
C LYS A 2 4.24 13.68 -3.13
N ILE A 3 4.56 12.45 -2.77
CA ILE A 3 3.58 11.37 -2.63
C ILE A 3 3.68 10.80 -1.21
N TYR A 4 2.54 10.75 -0.52
CA TYR A 4 2.41 10.01 0.71
C TYR A 4 1.83 8.63 0.40
N PHE A 5 2.51 7.58 0.86
CA PHE A 5 2.05 6.21 0.79
C PHE A 5 1.59 5.75 2.17
N VAL A 6 0.42 5.14 2.24
CA VAL A 6 -0.14 4.60 3.48
C VAL A 6 -0.39 3.12 3.32
N ARG A 7 0.29 2.29 4.13
CA ARG A 7 -0.11 0.90 4.31
C ARG A 7 -1.36 0.84 5.16
N HIS A 8 -2.35 0.02 4.77
CA HIS A 8 -3.58 -0.15 5.54
C HIS A 8 -3.32 -0.54 7.00
N SER A 9 -4.28 -0.21 7.86
CA SER A 9 -4.26 -0.53 9.30
C SER A 9 -4.56 -2.02 9.57
N LEU A 10 -4.64 -2.40 10.84
CA LEU A 10 -4.79 -3.78 11.31
C LEU A 10 -6.08 -4.42 10.77
N ARG A 11 -5.92 -5.42 9.90
CA ARG A 11 -7.03 -6.19 9.33
C ARG A 11 -7.54 -7.25 10.32
N ASP A 12 -8.79 -7.63 10.17
CA ASP A 12 -9.35 -8.80 10.84
C ASP A 12 -8.96 -10.07 10.08
N ASN A 13 -8.07 -10.87 10.69
CA ASN A 13 -7.58 -12.13 10.10
C ASN A 13 -8.59 -13.29 10.20
N SER A 14 -9.70 -13.14 10.93
CA SER A 14 -10.78 -14.12 10.93
C SER A 14 -11.53 -14.15 9.59
N VAL A 15 -11.52 -13.02 8.86
CA VAL A 15 -12.09 -12.91 7.51
C VAL A 15 -11.03 -13.33 6.50
N LYS A 16 -11.16 -14.57 5.98
CA LYS A 16 -10.18 -15.15 5.06
C LYS A 16 -10.28 -14.59 3.64
N GLU A 17 -11.46 -14.13 3.23
CA GLU A 17 -11.66 -13.51 1.92
C GLU A 17 -10.99 -12.14 1.89
N ASP A 18 -9.92 -12.02 1.09
CA ASP A 18 -8.98 -10.92 1.15
C ASP A 18 -9.61 -9.57 0.75
N VAL A 19 -10.50 -9.57 -0.24
CA VAL A 19 -11.14 -8.34 -0.77
C VAL A 19 -12.03 -7.67 0.27
N ILE A 20 -12.83 -8.45 1.02
CA ILE A 20 -13.80 -7.94 1.98
C ILE A 20 -13.28 -7.87 3.42
N ALA A 21 -12.08 -8.39 3.68
CA ALA A 21 -11.48 -8.33 5.01
C ALA A 21 -11.39 -6.87 5.49
N HIS A 22 -12.13 -6.58 6.56
CA HIS A 22 -12.22 -5.25 7.18
C HIS A 22 -11.13 -5.03 8.24
N LEU A 23 -11.09 -3.85 8.82
CA LEU A 23 -10.21 -3.53 9.95
C LEU A 23 -10.78 -4.09 11.26
N THR A 24 -9.88 -4.44 12.20
CA THR A 24 -10.25 -4.66 13.60
C THR A 24 -10.70 -3.35 14.25
N LYS A 25 -11.30 -3.42 15.45
CA LYS A 25 -11.62 -2.22 16.24
C LYS A 25 -10.36 -1.37 16.51
N GLU A 26 -9.26 -2.01 16.86
CA GLU A 26 -7.97 -1.31 17.04
C GLU A 26 -7.50 -0.69 15.73
N GLY A 27 -7.63 -1.42 14.61
CA GLY A 27 -7.30 -0.92 13.27
C GLY A 27 -8.10 0.32 12.88
N LEU A 28 -9.40 0.37 13.21
CA LEU A 28 -10.25 1.55 12.99
C LEU A 28 -9.78 2.75 13.84
N ASN A 29 -9.44 2.51 15.12
CA ASN A 29 -8.92 3.58 15.99
C ASN A 29 -7.59 4.15 15.47
N LYS A 30 -6.69 3.28 14.97
CA LYS A 30 -5.42 3.71 14.38
C LYS A 30 -5.64 4.50 13.08
N ALA A 31 -6.60 4.09 12.24
CA ALA A 31 -6.98 4.81 11.02
C ALA A 31 -7.51 6.21 11.32
N GLU A 32 -8.35 6.34 12.35
CA GLU A 32 -8.86 7.65 12.82
C GLU A 32 -7.74 8.55 13.35
N ALA A 33 -6.83 8.00 14.17
CA ALA A 33 -5.69 8.73 14.70
C ALA A 33 -4.74 9.22 13.59
N LEU A 34 -4.55 8.39 12.55
CA LEU A 34 -3.68 8.71 11.40
C LEU A 34 -4.23 9.89 10.57
N ALA A 35 -5.54 10.10 10.54
CA ALA A 35 -6.17 11.12 9.69
C ALA A 35 -5.66 12.54 9.97
N SER A 36 -5.38 12.88 11.23
CA SER A 36 -4.90 14.21 11.62
C SER A 36 -3.48 14.52 11.12
N PHE A 37 -2.68 13.51 10.80
CA PHE A 37 -1.34 13.71 10.23
C PHE A 37 -1.41 14.46 8.89
N PHE A 38 -2.50 14.34 8.15
CA PHE A 38 -2.64 14.91 6.81
C PHE A 38 -3.23 16.33 6.79
N ASP A 39 -3.59 16.94 7.94
CA ASP A 39 -4.25 18.23 8.01
C ASP A 39 -3.44 19.37 7.36
N ASP A 40 -2.12 19.32 7.48
CA ASP A 40 -1.17 20.32 6.99
C ASP A 40 -0.35 19.87 5.77
N LYS A 41 -0.70 18.71 5.17
CA LYS A 41 0.07 18.13 4.06
C LYS A 41 -0.37 18.58 2.67
N ASN A 42 -1.42 19.41 2.59
CA ASN A 42 -1.96 19.93 1.32
C ASN A 42 -2.24 18.80 0.29
N ILE A 43 -2.84 17.70 0.74
CA ILE A 43 -3.23 16.61 -0.15
C ILE A 43 -4.25 17.12 -1.18
N GLU A 44 -4.01 16.87 -2.45
CA GLU A 44 -4.86 17.32 -3.55
C GLU A 44 -5.66 16.17 -4.18
N GLN A 45 -5.14 14.93 -4.13
CA GLN A 45 -5.82 13.74 -4.63
C GLN A 45 -5.54 12.55 -3.72
N ILE A 46 -6.54 11.67 -3.59
CA ILE A 46 -6.43 10.41 -2.84
C ILE A 46 -6.72 9.24 -3.77
N TYR A 47 -5.78 8.30 -3.85
CA TYR A 47 -5.93 7.03 -4.53
C TYR A 47 -5.84 5.88 -3.55
N ALA A 48 -6.59 4.80 -3.80
CA ALA A 48 -6.60 3.65 -2.90
C ALA A 48 -6.91 2.34 -3.63
N SER A 49 -6.33 1.25 -3.13
CA SER A 49 -6.81 -0.09 -3.46
C SER A 49 -8.31 -0.20 -3.12
N PRO A 50 -9.11 -0.90 -3.93
CA PRO A 50 -10.54 -1.08 -3.65
C PRO A 50 -10.84 -2.00 -2.48
N TYR A 51 -9.84 -2.68 -1.92
CA TYR A 51 -10.02 -3.63 -0.81
C TYR A 51 -10.53 -2.93 0.45
N ARG A 52 -11.49 -3.56 1.12
CA ARG A 52 -12.22 -2.99 2.25
C ARG A 52 -11.31 -2.38 3.32
N ARG A 53 -10.28 -3.10 3.77
CA ARG A 53 -9.34 -2.61 4.80
C ARG A 53 -8.58 -1.35 4.41
N VAL A 54 -8.30 -1.18 3.11
CA VAL A 54 -7.61 0.01 2.60
C VAL A 54 -8.56 1.20 2.60
N ILE A 55 -9.78 1.00 2.10
CA ILE A 55 -10.83 2.03 2.12
C ILE A 55 -11.13 2.44 3.56
N ASP A 56 -11.31 1.48 4.48
CA ASP A 56 -11.56 1.77 5.90
C ASP A 56 -10.41 2.54 6.56
N THR A 57 -9.15 2.33 6.10
CA THR A 57 -7.98 3.06 6.61
C THR A 57 -7.95 4.51 6.16
N VAL A 58 -8.24 4.78 4.87
CA VAL A 58 -8.11 6.13 4.32
C VAL A 58 -9.39 6.97 4.44
N LEU A 59 -10.52 6.35 4.72
CA LEU A 59 -11.83 7.02 4.82
C LEU A 59 -11.88 8.15 5.87
N PRO A 60 -11.31 8.01 7.09
CA PRO A 60 -11.24 9.12 8.04
C PRO A 60 -10.49 10.33 7.48
N THR A 61 -9.34 10.10 6.84
CA THR A 61 -8.55 11.15 6.18
C THR A 61 -9.36 11.82 5.07
N ALA A 62 -9.98 11.04 4.17
CA ALA A 62 -10.78 11.57 3.08
C ALA A 62 -11.96 12.43 3.56
N LYS A 63 -12.66 11.99 4.62
CA LYS A 63 -13.74 12.77 5.26
C LYS A 63 -13.22 14.07 5.84
N ARG A 64 -12.10 14.01 6.56
CA ARG A 64 -11.49 15.17 7.22
C ARG A 64 -11.04 16.22 6.21
N LEU A 65 -10.45 15.79 5.10
CA LEU A 65 -10.02 16.66 4.00
C LEU A 65 -11.15 17.02 3.02
N LYS A 66 -12.36 16.43 3.18
CA LYS A 66 -13.51 16.59 2.27
C LYS A 66 -13.20 16.18 0.83
N MET A 67 -12.46 15.09 0.66
CA MET A 67 -11.98 14.58 -0.63
C MET A 67 -12.64 13.26 -1.00
N LEU A 68 -12.71 12.98 -2.29
CA LEU A 68 -13.11 11.68 -2.81
C LEU A 68 -11.91 10.71 -2.80
N ILE A 69 -12.22 9.42 -2.70
CA ILE A 69 -11.23 8.34 -2.83
C ILE A 69 -11.35 7.77 -4.25
N ASN A 70 -10.32 7.95 -5.05
CA ASN A 70 -10.20 7.34 -6.36
C ASN A 70 -9.69 5.90 -6.20
N LYS A 71 -10.50 4.92 -6.58
CA LYS A 71 -10.14 3.50 -6.47
C LYS A 71 -9.37 3.06 -7.72
N ASP A 72 -8.27 2.34 -7.53
CA ASP A 72 -7.48 1.75 -8.62
C ASP A 72 -7.16 0.29 -8.31
N GLU A 73 -7.59 -0.63 -9.18
CA GLU A 73 -7.36 -2.08 -9.08
C GLU A 73 -5.86 -2.43 -9.16
N GLY A 74 -5.05 -1.62 -9.80
CA GLY A 74 -3.61 -1.80 -9.85
C GLY A 74 -2.93 -1.67 -8.49
N LEU A 75 -3.58 -1.04 -7.51
CA LEU A 75 -3.08 -0.87 -6.14
C LEU A 75 -3.46 -2.05 -5.21
N ARG A 76 -4.16 -3.07 -5.70
CA ARG A 76 -4.56 -4.24 -4.89
C ARG A 76 -3.36 -5.02 -4.35
N GLU A 77 -3.57 -5.82 -3.31
CA GLU A 77 -2.53 -6.68 -2.75
C GLU A 77 -2.17 -7.84 -3.69
N ARG A 78 -1.02 -8.44 -3.46
CA ARG A 78 -0.60 -9.70 -4.10
C ARG A 78 -1.62 -10.79 -3.86
N LYS A 79 -2.05 -11.44 -4.91
CA LYS A 79 -2.87 -12.65 -4.83
C LYS A 79 -1.98 -13.85 -4.51
N ILE A 80 -2.23 -14.54 -3.40
CA ILE A 80 -1.44 -15.73 -3.00
C ILE A 80 -1.90 -16.98 -3.78
N GLY A 81 -3.18 -17.03 -4.18
CA GLY A 81 -3.77 -18.18 -4.89
C GLY A 81 -4.48 -19.16 -3.97
N ARG A 82 -3.96 -19.41 -2.78
CA ARG A 82 -4.58 -20.20 -1.72
C ARG A 82 -4.15 -19.71 -0.34
N TRP A 83 -4.81 -20.19 0.68
CA TRP A 83 -4.36 -19.93 2.05
C TRP A 83 -2.98 -20.56 2.31
N VAL A 84 -2.08 -19.84 2.96
CA VAL A 84 -0.79 -20.32 3.45
C VAL A 84 -0.76 -20.25 4.97
N GLU A 85 -0.28 -21.31 5.62
CA GLU A 85 -0.20 -21.38 7.07
C GLU A 85 0.93 -20.51 7.59
N ASP A 86 2.12 -20.59 6.98
CA ASP A 86 3.25 -19.72 7.28
C ASP A 86 3.42 -18.67 6.19
N PHE A 87 2.88 -17.48 6.49
CA PHE A 87 2.98 -16.34 5.58
C PHE A 87 4.43 -15.85 5.41
N TYR A 88 5.22 -15.89 6.49
CA TYR A 88 6.59 -15.38 6.43
C TYR A 88 7.51 -16.29 5.63
N GLU A 89 7.40 -17.61 5.81
CA GLU A 89 8.12 -18.58 4.98
C GLU A 89 7.77 -18.41 3.49
N PHE A 90 6.49 -18.25 3.18
CA PHE A 90 6.05 -18.02 1.80
C PHE A 90 6.59 -16.69 1.25
N ALA A 91 6.50 -15.60 2.02
CA ALA A 91 7.01 -14.31 1.61
C ALA A 91 8.53 -14.35 1.38
N GLU A 92 9.28 -15.01 2.27
CA GLU A 92 10.73 -15.16 2.11
C GLU A 92 11.10 -15.91 0.82
N LYS A 93 10.39 -16.99 0.50
CA LYS A 93 10.59 -17.70 -0.78
C LYS A 93 10.37 -16.79 -1.98
N GLN A 94 9.32 -15.98 -1.95
CA GLN A 94 9.06 -15.04 -3.05
C GLN A 94 10.14 -13.94 -3.15
N TRP A 95 10.61 -13.41 -2.02
CA TRP A 95 11.66 -12.38 -2.03
C TRP A 95 13.04 -12.92 -2.44
N ARG A 96 13.28 -14.24 -2.29
CA ARG A 96 14.48 -14.92 -2.82
C ARG A 96 14.36 -15.25 -4.30
N ASP A 97 13.15 -15.48 -4.80
CA ASP A 97 12.84 -15.80 -6.19
C ASP A 97 11.56 -15.05 -6.60
N PHE A 98 11.73 -13.93 -7.29
CA PHE A 98 10.63 -13.05 -7.70
C PHE A 98 9.67 -13.69 -8.71
N ASP A 99 10.04 -14.82 -9.33
CA ASP A 99 9.15 -15.58 -10.20
C ASP A 99 8.38 -16.67 -9.46
N TYR A 100 8.76 -16.97 -8.19
CA TYR A 100 8.07 -17.98 -7.40
C TYR A 100 6.63 -17.56 -7.10
N LYS A 101 5.69 -18.45 -7.39
CA LYS A 101 4.27 -18.29 -7.06
C LYS A 101 3.58 -19.65 -6.85
N LEU A 102 2.46 -19.62 -6.12
CA LEU A 102 1.55 -20.74 -6.05
C LEU A 102 0.58 -20.72 -7.24
N GLU A 103 -0.04 -21.86 -7.49
CA GLU A 103 -1.11 -21.96 -8.49
C GLU A 103 -2.20 -20.91 -8.23
N ASN A 104 -2.64 -20.22 -9.28
CA ASN A 104 -3.59 -19.11 -9.24
C ASN A 104 -3.14 -17.87 -8.43
N GLY A 105 -1.88 -17.83 -7.98
CA GLY A 105 -1.27 -16.68 -7.32
C GLY A 105 -0.51 -15.76 -8.28
N GLU A 106 0.00 -14.66 -7.75
CA GLU A 106 0.91 -13.74 -8.44
C GLU A 106 2.34 -13.94 -7.92
N SER A 107 3.32 -13.87 -8.82
CA SER A 107 4.74 -13.71 -8.45
C SER A 107 5.02 -12.27 -8.04
N LEU A 108 6.18 -12.01 -7.42
CA LEU A 108 6.55 -10.64 -7.08
C LEU A 108 6.82 -9.80 -8.33
N ASN A 109 7.36 -10.37 -9.41
CA ASN A 109 7.51 -9.67 -10.69
C ASN A 109 6.16 -9.24 -11.26
N GLU A 110 5.16 -10.12 -11.29
CA GLU A 110 3.81 -9.77 -11.78
C GLU A 110 3.16 -8.66 -10.95
N VAL A 111 3.36 -8.68 -9.63
CA VAL A 111 2.84 -7.61 -8.74
C VAL A 111 3.59 -6.31 -8.95
N GLN A 112 4.93 -6.35 -9.07
CA GLN A 112 5.75 -5.17 -9.29
C GLN A 112 5.38 -4.48 -10.60
N ASP A 113 5.28 -5.24 -11.71
CA ASP A 113 4.86 -4.71 -13.00
C ASP A 113 3.50 -4.00 -12.92
N ARG A 114 2.53 -4.64 -12.25
CA ARG A 114 1.18 -4.10 -12.10
C ARG A 114 1.16 -2.81 -11.28
N ILE A 115 1.85 -2.79 -10.12
CA ILE A 115 1.79 -1.62 -9.24
C ILE A 115 2.61 -0.45 -9.80
N VAL A 116 3.71 -0.72 -10.49
CA VAL A 116 4.51 0.30 -11.20
C VAL A 116 3.69 0.92 -12.33
N GLN A 117 2.96 0.12 -13.11
CA GLN A 117 2.06 0.63 -14.14
C GLN A 117 0.94 1.49 -13.54
N ALA A 118 0.35 1.07 -12.41
CA ALA A 118 -0.65 1.86 -11.72
C ALA A 118 -0.08 3.19 -11.21
N TYR A 119 1.11 3.16 -10.63
CA TYR A 119 1.83 4.34 -10.17
C TYR A 119 2.08 5.34 -11.31
N HIS A 120 2.63 4.90 -12.44
CA HIS A 120 2.86 5.77 -13.61
C HIS A 120 1.55 6.36 -14.12
N ARG A 121 0.51 5.55 -14.30
CA ARG A 121 -0.81 6.02 -14.73
C ARG A 121 -1.39 7.09 -13.78
N ILE A 122 -1.25 6.90 -12.47
CA ILE A 122 -1.72 7.87 -11.48
C ILE A 122 -0.95 9.19 -11.60
N ILE A 123 0.38 9.14 -11.74
CA ILE A 123 1.20 10.35 -11.84
C ILE A 123 0.94 11.10 -13.14
N GLU A 124 0.91 10.39 -14.28
CA GLU A 124 0.72 10.99 -15.60
C GLU A 124 -0.65 11.67 -15.78
N ASN A 125 -1.66 11.17 -15.07
CA ASN A 125 -3.02 11.72 -15.13
C ASN A 125 -3.28 12.84 -14.10
N ASN A 126 -2.25 13.26 -13.34
CA ASN A 126 -2.41 14.28 -12.32
C ASN A 126 -1.37 15.38 -12.43
N GLU A 127 -1.82 16.63 -12.54
CA GLU A 127 -0.99 17.84 -12.49
C GLU A 127 -0.89 18.42 -11.07
N VAL A 128 -1.05 17.58 -10.05
CA VAL A 128 -1.07 17.99 -8.63
C VAL A 128 0.35 17.96 -8.03
N GLN A 129 0.54 18.69 -6.91
CA GLN A 129 1.81 18.73 -6.22
C GLN A 129 1.92 17.65 -5.12
N THR A 130 0.76 17.22 -4.56
CA THR A 130 0.75 16.28 -3.43
C THR A 130 -0.34 15.23 -3.57
N LEU A 131 0.08 13.96 -3.57
CA LEU A 131 -0.79 12.78 -3.66
C LEU A 131 -0.77 11.97 -2.35
N LEU A 132 -1.89 11.34 -2.04
CA LEU A 132 -2.00 10.28 -1.05
C LEU A 132 -2.39 8.97 -1.75
N ILE A 133 -1.57 7.94 -1.63
CA ILE A 133 -1.83 6.60 -2.16
C ILE A 133 -1.90 5.60 -1.00
N CYS A 134 -3.04 4.96 -0.84
CA CYS A 134 -3.25 3.96 0.22
C CYS A 134 -3.31 2.54 -0.38
N GLY A 135 -2.55 1.62 0.20
CA GLY A 135 -2.41 0.26 -0.32
C GLY A 135 -2.00 -0.78 0.72
N HIS A 136 -1.23 -1.76 0.26
CA HIS A 136 -0.92 -2.98 0.98
C HIS A 136 0.57 -3.19 1.16
N GLY A 137 0.93 -4.06 2.10
CA GLY A 137 2.32 -4.29 2.46
C GLY A 137 3.18 -4.80 1.30
N THR A 138 2.83 -5.93 0.71
CA THR A 138 3.67 -6.54 -0.35
C THR A 138 3.69 -5.68 -1.61
N ALA A 139 2.51 -5.23 -2.08
CA ALA A 139 2.43 -4.42 -3.30
C ALA A 139 3.22 -3.12 -3.17
N MET A 140 3.08 -2.39 -2.05
CA MET A 140 3.83 -1.15 -1.82
C MET A 140 5.33 -1.38 -1.66
N SER A 141 5.74 -2.46 -0.99
CA SER A 141 7.17 -2.81 -0.86
C SER A 141 7.83 -3.03 -2.22
N LEU A 142 7.11 -3.65 -3.16
CA LEU A 142 7.62 -3.85 -4.52
C LEU A 142 7.67 -2.55 -5.32
N LEU A 143 6.73 -1.64 -5.12
CA LEU A 143 6.85 -0.29 -5.67
C LEU A 143 8.05 0.44 -5.08
N PHE A 144 8.26 0.37 -3.77
CA PHE A 144 9.42 0.99 -3.11
C PHE A 144 10.74 0.38 -3.57
N ASN A 145 10.81 -0.95 -3.72
CA ASN A 145 11.95 -1.64 -4.30
C ASN A 145 12.29 -1.10 -5.70
N HIS A 146 11.28 -0.90 -6.56
CA HIS A 146 11.45 -0.30 -7.88
C HIS A 146 11.92 1.16 -7.79
N LEU A 147 11.27 1.99 -6.97
CA LEU A 147 11.58 3.43 -6.83
C LEU A 147 12.96 3.71 -6.22
N THR A 148 13.50 2.77 -5.46
CA THR A 148 14.81 2.85 -4.81
C THR A 148 15.90 2.02 -5.53
N ASN A 149 15.61 1.52 -6.73
CA ASN A 149 16.53 0.66 -7.50
C ASN A 149 17.02 -0.57 -6.70
N GLY A 150 16.11 -1.18 -5.91
CA GLY A 150 16.39 -2.38 -5.15
C GLY A 150 16.88 -2.15 -3.71
N GLU A 151 17.09 -0.91 -3.27
CA GLU A 151 17.53 -0.62 -1.90
C GLU A 151 16.46 -0.98 -0.85
N PHE A 152 15.17 -0.77 -1.16
CA PHE A 152 14.07 -1.26 -0.31
C PHE A 152 13.91 -2.77 -0.53
N ASP A 153 14.23 -3.57 0.47
CA ASP A 153 14.32 -5.02 0.37
C ASP A 153 13.34 -5.78 1.30
N TYR A 154 13.57 -7.08 1.44
CA TYR A 154 12.77 -7.96 2.31
C TYR A 154 12.86 -7.57 3.79
N ALA A 155 14.00 -7.09 4.25
CA ALA A 155 14.18 -6.66 5.64
C ALA A 155 13.33 -5.42 5.94
N ASP A 156 13.25 -4.48 5.00
CA ASP A 156 12.38 -3.30 5.10
C ASP A 156 10.90 -3.69 5.07
N PHE A 157 10.52 -4.61 4.17
CA PHE A 157 9.15 -5.15 4.14
C PHE A 157 8.73 -5.74 5.48
N LEU A 158 9.59 -6.50 6.15
CA LEU A 158 9.30 -7.09 7.46
C LEU A 158 9.10 -6.04 8.56
N GLN A 159 9.70 -4.86 8.41
CA GLN A 159 9.59 -3.77 9.39
C GLN A 159 8.38 -2.85 9.16
N MET A 160 7.69 -2.97 8.02
CA MET A 160 6.51 -2.15 7.73
C MET A 160 5.39 -2.43 8.73
N LYS A 161 5.04 -1.45 9.55
CA LYS A 161 3.94 -1.54 10.53
C LYS A 161 2.57 -1.41 9.87
N MET A 162 1.51 -1.67 10.63
CA MET A 162 0.12 -1.47 10.24
C MET A 162 -0.59 -0.54 11.24
N PRO A 163 -0.98 0.69 10.81
CA PRO A 163 -0.61 1.35 9.56
C PRO A 163 0.83 1.85 9.57
N SER A 164 1.36 2.23 8.41
CA SER A 164 2.59 2.99 8.28
C SER A 164 2.47 4.05 7.19
N ILE A 165 3.23 5.14 7.32
CA ILE A 165 3.29 6.23 6.37
C ILE A 165 4.72 6.35 5.84
N TYR A 166 4.83 6.45 4.51
CA TYR A 166 6.05 6.82 3.81
C TYR A 166 5.80 8.09 2.98
N SER A 167 6.84 8.87 2.74
CA SER A 167 6.80 9.94 1.75
C SER A 167 7.83 9.68 0.65
N TYR A 168 7.50 10.05 -0.56
CA TYR A 168 8.40 9.99 -1.71
C TYR A 168 8.43 11.35 -2.41
N GLU A 169 9.64 11.91 -2.55
CA GLU A 169 9.89 13.16 -3.26
C GLU A 169 10.41 12.84 -4.67
N MET A 170 9.61 13.09 -5.69
CA MET A 170 9.97 12.70 -7.07
C MET A 170 11.21 13.40 -7.61
N ASN A 171 11.46 14.64 -7.22
CA ASN A 171 12.61 15.42 -7.70
C ASN A 171 13.96 14.92 -7.15
N THR A 172 13.97 14.35 -5.95
CA THR A 172 15.18 13.81 -5.30
C THR A 172 15.20 12.29 -5.29
N GLN A 173 14.10 11.63 -5.69
CA GLN A 173 13.88 10.19 -5.60
C GLN A 173 14.04 9.65 -4.16
N ALA A 174 13.79 10.48 -3.16
CA ALA A 174 13.96 10.13 -1.76
C ALA A 174 12.69 9.49 -1.19
N LEU A 175 12.79 8.23 -0.77
CA LEU A 175 11.78 7.52 0.01
C LEU A 175 12.11 7.65 1.50
N THR A 176 11.16 8.11 2.30
CA THR A 176 11.34 8.31 3.75
C THR A 176 10.22 7.65 4.54
N HIS A 177 10.55 6.81 5.51
CA HIS A 177 9.58 6.30 6.48
C HIS A 177 9.27 7.39 7.51
N ILE A 178 7.97 7.67 7.72
CA ILE A 178 7.49 8.74 8.61
C ILE A 178 7.03 8.15 9.95
N GLN A 179 6.21 7.10 9.92
CA GLN A 179 5.73 6.37 11.10
C GLN A 179 5.18 4.98 10.75
#